data_f9c15ec6c4579f5cc5d201af9be37533
#
_entry.id   f9c15ec6c4579f5cc5d201af9be37533
#
_cell.length_a   1.000
_cell.length_b   1.000
_cell.length_c   1.000
_cell.angle_alpha   90.00
_cell.angle_beta   90.00
_cell.angle_gamma   90.00
#
_symmetry.space_group_name_H-M   'P 1'
#
loop_
_entity.id
_entity.type
_entity.pdbx_description
1 polymer ?
#
loop_
_entity_poly.entity_id
_entity_poly.type
_entity_poly.pdbx_seq_one_letter_code
_entity_poly.pdbx_strand_id
1 'polypeptide(L)'
;MLCENAAQSNDYFEFIGEYSGVLDYVKEEFNTECITVIDQRFAIAYVKKNGRTSIYGQNYPYNTIPRCFGLMDTQMLEDVGVAQVRRSTLDLYGNGVLVGMIDTGIDYEHPAFRYEDGSSKIYSLWDQTIEGDPEDTFLGYGTEYTKEQIEEALKSDVPQQKVPSKDESGHGTFLAGLIAGNEDNETGFSGIAPNTGLIVVKLRKAKDYLKEYYCIDPKYEAYAETDIMLAVHYIDHIAEQLQRPIVIFLGIGTNLASHLGTGPLDQYLSGRAMLRGVAVVTSAGNEGQARHHYSGQVSQNDAKVEVKVGESEYGFAMELWGLAPNRYYVDIESPSGQKTGRIQGGLSGQRYVTFLLEKTRLIVEYFTVDTSAGAPVIVMRFQNPAPGIWNIYVSDDGVGNREFDLWLPITNFISEDTFFLESTPYNTLVAPSNTGLLISCGSYNSSTGSLAIDSSRGFPRNAVKPDFTAPGVEILGPLPRKRYGRKSGTSVSGAITAGIAALMLEWGIMQKNDMQINTTRIKNYLIRGARRDPERIYPNREWGYGQVDLYETFLGIR
;
A
#
# COMPACT_ATOMS: atom_id res chain seq x y z
N MET A 1 -18.50 -24.72 -14.99
CA MET A 1 -17.27 -24.08 -14.51
C MET A 1 -17.00 -22.83 -15.36
N LEU A 2 -17.62 -21.71 -14.97
CA LEU A 2 -17.56 -20.47 -15.79
C LEU A 2 -16.32 -19.60 -15.49
N CYS A 3 -15.59 -19.89 -14.41
CA CYS A 3 -14.54 -19.00 -13.87
C CYS A 3 -13.19 -19.70 -13.61
N GLU A 4 -12.93 -20.79 -14.26
CA GLU A 4 -11.72 -21.59 -14.07
C GLU A 4 -10.47 -20.73 -14.34
N ASN A 5 -9.61 -20.57 -13.34
CA ASN A 5 -8.39 -19.76 -13.36
C ASN A 5 -8.55 -18.25 -13.71
N ALA A 6 -9.76 -17.68 -13.58
CA ALA A 6 -9.98 -16.28 -13.95
C ALA A 6 -9.06 -15.30 -13.19
N ALA A 7 -8.80 -15.57 -11.91
CA ALA A 7 -7.92 -14.75 -11.09
C ALA A 7 -6.46 -14.78 -11.59
N GLN A 8 -5.93 -15.93 -11.98
CA GLN A 8 -4.53 -16.07 -12.42
C GLN A 8 -4.34 -15.81 -13.91
N SER A 9 -5.38 -16.01 -14.74
CA SER A 9 -5.27 -15.93 -16.19
C SER A 9 -5.18 -14.50 -16.71
N ASN A 10 -4.22 -14.24 -17.57
CA ASN A 10 -4.13 -13.00 -18.34
C ASN A 10 -5.26 -12.82 -19.37
N ASP A 11 -6.17 -13.81 -19.53
CA ASP A 11 -7.32 -13.71 -20.43
C ASP A 11 -8.51 -12.93 -19.85
N TYR A 12 -8.40 -12.49 -18.59
CA TYR A 12 -9.44 -11.74 -17.91
C TYR A 12 -8.91 -10.38 -17.46
N PHE A 13 -9.78 -9.36 -17.56
CA PHE A 13 -9.67 -8.12 -16.83
C PHE A 13 -10.28 -8.31 -15.44
N GLU A 14 -9.77 -7.58 -14.45
CA GLU A 14 -10.28 -7.56 -13.08
C GLU A 14 -10.88 -6.19 -12.80
N PHE A 15 -12.04 -6.18 -12.11
CA PHE A 15 -12.67 -4.95 -11.65
C PHE A 15 -13.16 -5.13 -10.22
N ILE A 16 -13.13 -4.05 -9.44
CA ILE A 16 -13.69 -4.01 -8.09
C ILE A 16 -15.14 -3.54 -8.21
N GLY A 17 -16.08 -4.42 -7.86
CA GLY A 17 -17.50 -4.09 -7.77
C GLY A 17 -17.91 -3.78 -6.35
N GLU A 18 -18.55 -2.62 -6.13
CA GLU A 18 -19.19 -2.29 -4.85
C GLU A 18 -20.70 -2.58 -4.94
N TYR A 19 -21.26 -3.24 -3.92
CA TYR A 19 -22.66 -3.61 -3.91
C TYR A 19 -23.27 -3.55 -2.50
N SER A 20 -24.60 -3.48 -2.43
CA SER A 20 -25.36 -3.39 -1.18
C SER A 20 -26.24 -4.62 -1.01
N GLY A 21 -25.65 -5.78 -0.76
CA GLY A 21 -26.36 -7.03 -0.47
C GLY A 21 -26.95 -7.76 -1.69
N VAL A 22 -26.93 -7.17 -2.90
CA VAL A 22 -27.43 -7.80 -4.14
C VAL A 22 -26.31 -7.92 -5.14
N LEU A 23 -25.67 -9.09 -5.20
CA LEU A 23 -24.50 -9.37 -6.05
C LEU A 23 -24.82 -9.27 -7.55
N ASP A 24 -26.07 -9.46 -7.95
CA ASP A 24 -26.46 -9.42 -9.36
C ASP A 24 -26.20 -8.04 -10.01
N TYR A 25 -26.20 -6.96 -9.24
CA TYR A 25 -25.78 -5.63 -9.76
C TYR A 25 -24.34 -5.63 -10.29
N VAL A 26 -23.40 -6.30 -9.59
CA VAL A 26 -22.01 -6.41 -10.04
C VAL A 26 -21.93 -7.24 -11.31
N LYS A 27 -22.71 -8.33 -11.41
CA LYS A 27 -22.75 -9.15 -12.62
C LYS A 27 -23.28 -8.39 -13.83
N GLU A 28 -24.34 -7.60 -13.63
CA GLU A 28 -24.94 -6.77 -14.68
C GLU A 28 -24.01 -5.64 -15.10
N GLU A 29 -23.41 -4.93 -14.14
CA GLU A 29 -22.48 -3.80 -14.39
C GLU A 29 -21.29 -4.23 -15.25
N PHE A 30 -20.67 -5.36 -14.92
CA PHE A 30 -19.48 -5.86 -15.63
C PHE A 30 -19.81 -6.91 -16.71
N ASN A 31 -21.09 -7.24 -16.89
CA ASN A 31 -21.56 -8.26 -17.83
C ASN A 31 -20.76 -9.58 -17.72
N THR A 32 -20.66 -10.11 -16.50
CA THR A 32 -19.91 -11.34 -16.19
C THR A 32 -20.58 -12.14 -15.09
N GLU A 33 -20.51 -13.47 -15.20
CA GLU A 33 -20.89 -14.40 -14.12
C GLU A 33 -19.69 -14.77 -13.23
N CYS A 34 -18.46 -14.35 -13.62
CA CYS A 34 -17.24 -14.65 -12.91
C CYS A 34 -17.00 -13.64 -11.80
N ILE A 35 -17.43 -13.93 -10.59
CA ILE A 35 -17.36 -13.05 -9.42
C ILE A 35 -16.68 -13.78 -8.26
N THR A 36 -15.73 -13.13 -7.60
CA THR A 36 -15.24 -13.52 -6.28
C THR A 36 -15.70 -12.49 -5.25
N VAL A 37 -16.49 -12.93 -4.28
CA VAL A 37 -16.98 -12.07 -3.20
C VAL A 37 -15.86 -11.85 -2.18
N ILE A 38 -15.61 -10.60 -1.83
CA ILE A 38 -14.65 -10.22 -0.77
C ILE A 38 -15.39 -10.11 0.56
N ASP A 39 -16.47 -9.34 0.60
CA ASP A 39 -17.33 -9.19 1.78
C ASP A 39 -18.77 -8.77 1.36
N GLN A 40 -19.56 -8.23 2.32
CA GLN A 40 -20.95 -7.78 2.05
C GLN A 40 -21.04 -6.53 1.18
N ARG A 41 -19.90 -5.86 0.90
CA ARG A 41 -19.82 -4.61 0.15
C ARG A 41 -19.02 -4.71 -1.13
N PHE A 42 -18.01 -5.56 -1.17
CA PHE A 42 -17.07 -5.65 -2.27
C PHE A 42 -17.00 -7.05 -2.90
N ALA A 43 -16.89 -7.06 -4.22
CA ALA A 43 -16.64 -8.26 -5.00
C ALA A 43 -15.67 -7.95 -6.15
N ILE A 44 -14.92 -8.95 -6.62
CA ILE A 44 -14.09 -8.85 -7.82
C ILE A 44 -14.84 -9.46 -8.99
N ALA A 45 -15.02 -8.69 -10.05
CA ALA A 45 -15.58 -9.15 -11.31
C ALA A 45 -14.47 -9.46 -12.32
N TYR A 46 -14.46 -10.68 -12.86
CA TYR A 46 -13.52 -11.10 -13.89
C TYR A 46 -14.20 -11.08 -15.25
N VAL A 47 -13.74 -10.20 -16.14
CA VAL A 47 -14.32 -9.99 -17.47
C VAL A 47 -13.40 -10.57 -18.53
N LYS A 48 -13.86 -11.56 -19.28
CA LYS A 48 -13.06 -12.21 -20.34
C LYS A 48 -12.67 -11.21 -21.42
N LYS A 49 -11.38 -11.19 -21.78
CA LYS A 49 -10.83 -10.24 -22.74
C LYS A 49 -11.42 -10.37 -24.15
N ASN A 50 -11.79 -11.57 -24.58
CA ASN A 50 -12.35 -11.85 -25.91
C ASN A 50 -11.59 -11.19 -27.06
N GLY A 51 -10.24 -11.29 -27.02
CA GLY A 51 -9.33 -10.70 -28.01
C GLY A 51 -9.01 -9.21 -27.79
N ARG A 52 -9.56 -8.57 -26.76
CA ARG A 52 -9.16 -7.21 -26.35
C ARG A 52 -7.86 -7.26 -25.56
N THR A 53 -6.96 -6.33 -25.79
CA THR A 53 -5.69 -6.22 -25.08
C THR A 53 -5.73 -5.16 -23.99
N SER A 54 -6.67 -4.20 -24.07
CA SER A 54 -6.74 -3.05 -23.16
C SER A 54 -8.18 -2.78 -22.71
N ILE A 55 -8.32 -2.12 -21.55
CA ILE A 55 -9.58 -1.59 -21.01
C ILE A 55 -9.87 -0.16 -21.49
N TYR A 56 -8.98 0.45 -22.28
CA TYR A 56 -9.21 1.77 -22.88
C TYR A 56 -10.46 1.78 -23.77
N GLY A 57 -11.21 2.88 -23.72
CA GLY A 57 -12.43 3.05 -24.51
C GLY A 57 -13.68 2.37 -23.92
N GLN A 58 -13.58 1.79 -22.73
CA GLN A 58 -14.71 1.26 -21.98
C GLN A 58 -15.15 2.29 -20.91
N ASN A 59 -16.45 2.42 -20.68
CA ASN A 59 -17.00 3.34 -19.68
C ASN A 59 -17.08 2.69 -18.29
N TYR A 60 -15.96 2.17 -17.78
CA TYR A 60 -15.91 1.71 -16.39
C TYR A 60 -15.65 2.89 -15.46
N PRO A 61 -16.32 2.99 -14.29
CA PRO A 61 -16.00 4.00 -13.27
C PRO A 61 -14.53 3.87 -12.83
N TYR A 62 -13.85 4.99 -12.61
CA TYR A 62 -12.42 4.99 -12.28
C TYR A 62 -12.09 4.16 -11.04
N ASN A 63 -12.93 4.21 -10.01
CA ASN A 63 -12.76 3.47 -8.76
C ASN A 63 -12.99 1.96 -8.88
N THR A 64 -13.55 1.47 -9.99
CA THR A 64 -13.68 0.02 -10.24
C THR A 64 -12.43 -0.60 -10.85
N ILE A 65 -11.51 0.22 -11.37
CA ILE A 65 -10.26 -0.24 -11.97
C ILE A 65 -9.22 -0.42 -10.84
N PRO A 66 -8.70 -1.64 -10.61
CA PRO A 66 -7.71 -1.91 -9.57
C PRO A 66 -6.44 -1.09 -9.78
N ARG A 67 -5.86 -0.56 -8.69
CA ARG A 67 -4.60 0.19 -8.73
C ARG A 67 -3.39 -0.74 -8.66
N CYS A 68 -2.21 -0.23 -9.02
CA CYS A 68 -0.93 -0.92 -8.85
C CYS A 68 -0.19 -0.37 -7.63
N PHE A 69 0.35 -1.28 -6.81
CA PHE A 69 1.12 -0.99 -5.61
C PHE A 69 2.57 -1.46 -5.78
N GLY A 70 3.52 -0.79 -5.13
CA GLY A 70 4.94 -1.11 -5.13
C GLY A 70 5.53 -1.25 -3.73
N LEU A 71 6.73 -1.82 -3.66
CA LEU A 71 7.49 -2.03 -2.43
C LEU A 71 8.10 -0.73 -1.92
N MET A 72 8.28 -0.63 -0.59
CA MET A 72 8.94 0.47 0.12
C MET A 72 10.02 -0.07 1.05
N ASP A 73 11.21 0.55 1.09
CA ASP A 73 12.40 -0.03 1.73
C ASP A 73 12.75 0.52 3.15
N THR A 74 13.66 -0.07 3.91
CA THR A 74 13.67 -0.30 5.38
C THR A 74 14.85 0.13 6.26
N GLN A 75 14.66 0.26 7.64
CA GLN A 75 15.53 -0.05 8.84
C GLN A 75 15.14 0.46 10.25
N MET A 76 15.25 -0.06 11.47
CA MET A 76 15.50 -0.27 12.79
C MET A 76 14.95 -0.07 14.23
N LEU A 77 15.28 -0.69 15.38
CA LEU A 77 14.56 -1.27 16.55
C LEU A 77 14.68 -0.64 17.95
N GLU A 78 15.73 0.05 18.35
CA GLU A 78 15.96 0.33 19.80
C GLU A 78 15.18 1.52 20.38
N ASP A 79 14.75 2.46 19.56
CA ASP A 79 14.24 3.76 20.05
C ASP A 79 12.74 3.83 20.31
N VAL A 80 12.02 2.72 20.22
CA VAL A 80 10.55 2.70 20.33
C VAL A 80 10.02 2.25 21.69
N GLY A 81 10.86 2.21 22.71
CA GLY A 81 10.45 1.86 24.08
C GLY A 81 10.10 0.38 24.31
N VAL A 82 10.31 -0.51 23.35
CA VAL A 82 9.97 -1.94 23.47
C VAL A 82 10.87 -2.66 24.45
N ALA A 83 12.15 -2.34 24.51
CA ALA A 83 13.09 -2.96 25.46
C ALA A 83 12.68 -2.69 26.92
N GLN A 84 12.19 -1.49 27.22
CA GLN A 84 11.70 -1.14 28.55
C GLN A 84 10.40 -1.90 28.89
N VAL A 85 9.49 -2.05 27.93
CA VAL A 85 8.24 -2.81 28.11
C VAL A 85 8.52 -4.27 28.42
N ARG A 86 9.44 -4.93 27.69
CA ARG A 86 9.83 -6.32 27.94
C ARG A 86 10.47 -6.52 29.33
N ARG A 87 11.26 -5.55 29.79
CA ARG A 87 11.92 -5.59 31.11
C ARG A 87 11.00 -5.17 32.26
N SER A 88 9.80 -4.67 31.95
CA SER A 88 8.82 -4.23 32.94
C SER A 88 7.89 -5.37 33.38
N THR A 89 7.00 -5.08 34.31
CA THR A 89 5.92 -6.01 34.72
C THR A 89 4.87 -6.28 33.63
N LEU A 90 4.96 -5.61 32.48
CA LEU A 90 4.06 -5.82 31.34
C LEU A 90 4.42 -7.10 30.58
N ASP A 91 5.73 -7.41 30.43
CA ASP A 91 6.27 -8.67 29.90
C ASP A 91 5.62 -9.09 28.56
N LEU A 92 5.62 -8.17 27.58
CA LEU A 92 4.92 -8.34 26.30
C LEU A 92 5.88 -8.80 25.19
N TYR A 93 5.51 -9.85 24.48
CA TYR A 93 6.27 -10.47 23.37
C TYR A 93 5.40 -10.80 22.15
N GLY A 94 4.11 -10.48 22.15
CA GLY A 94 3.16 -10.80 21.08
C GLY A 94 2.43 -12.15 21.28
N ASN A 95 2.42 -12.68 22.51
CA ASN A 95 1.79 -13.97 22.79
C ASN A 95 0.29 -13.98 22.44
N GLY A 96 -0.12 -15.01 21.69
CA GLY A 96 -1.52 -15.21 21.33
C GLY A 96 -2.03 -14.30 20.22
N VAL A 97 -1.23 -13.38 19.70
CA VAL A 97 -1.57 -12.45 18.60
C VAL A 97 -1.07 -13.01 17.26
N LEU A 98 -1.76 -12.66 16.19
CA LEU A 98 -1.35 -12.95 14.81
C LEU A 98 -0.97 -11.64 14.10
N VAL A 99 -0.06 -11.75 13.12
CA VAL A 99 0.20 -10.68 12.14
C VAL A 99 0.02 -11.25 10.74
N GLY A 100 -0.91 -10.66 10.00
CA GLY A 100 -1.12 -10.90 8.58
C GLY A 100 -0.21 -9.98 7.76
N MET A 101 0.67 -10.56 6.97
CA MET A 101 1.59 -9.86 6.08
C MET A 101 1.21 -10.04 4.63
N ILE A 102 1.16 -8.93 3.90
CA ILE A 102 0.86 -8.88 2.47
C ILE A 102 2.07 -8.27 1.77
N ASP A 103 2.92 -9.12 1.15
CA ASP A 103 4.22 -8.70 0.63
C ASP A 103 4.77 -9.68 -0.43
N THR A 104 6.09 -9.73 -0.63
CA THR A 104 6.81 -10.61 -1.58
C THR A 104 6.94 -12.06 -1.12
N GLY A 105 6.38 -12.42 0.04
CA GLY A 105 6.49 -13.74 0.66
C GLY A 105 7.40 -13.77 1.87
N ILE A 106 7.92 -14.95 2.20
CA ILE A 106 8.81 -15.18 3.35
C ILE A 106 9.77 -16.33 3.07
N ASP A 107 11.01 -16.23 3.54
CA ASP A 107 11.90 -17.38 3.68
C ASP A 107 11.52 -18.15 4.95
N TYR A 108 10.58 -19.10 4.80
CA TYR A 108 10.07 -19.89 5.93
C TYR A 108 11.15 -20.80 6.55
N GLU A 109 12.26 -21.06 5.85
CA GLU A 109 13.40 -21.84 6.37
C GLU A 109 14.30 -21.01 7.31
N HIS A 110 14.14 -19.69 7.36
CA HIS A 110 14.96 -18.82 8.21
C HIS A 110 14.68 -19.10 9.70
N PRO A 111 15.74 -19.28 10.54
CA PRO A 111 15.58 -19.59 11.97
C PRO A 111 14.78 -18.57 12.77
N ALA A 112 14.78 -17.30 12.32
CA ALA A 112 14.03 -16.24 12.96
C ALA A 112 12.51 -16.52 13.05
N PHE A 113 11.98 -17.43 12.22
CA PHE A 113 10.54 -17.75 12.15
C PHE A 113 10.18 -19.06 12.82
N ARG A 114 10.93 -19.47 13.85
CA ARG A 114 10.62 -20.65 14.66
C ARG A 114 10.45 -20.27 16.13
N TYR A 115 9.52 -20.94 16.81
CA TYR A 115 9.44 -20.86 18.25
C TYR A 115 10.62 -21.61 18.91
N GLU A 116 10.82 -21.44 20.22
CA GLU A 116 11.89 -22.12 20.98
C GLU A 116 11.80 -23.64 20.91
N ASP A 117 10.59 -24.19 20.77
CA ASP A 117 10.36 -25.63 20.61
C ASP A 117 10.66 -26.14 19.18
N GLY A 118 11.10 -25.26 18.30
CA GLY A 118 11.42 -25.52 16.88
C GLY A 118 10.22 -25.51 15.94
N SER A 119 8.99 -25.32 16.44
CA SER A 119 7.79 -25.23 15.62
C SER A 119 7.76 -23.92 14.80
N SER A 120 7.05 -23.92 13.68
CA SER A 120 6.93 -22.74 12.82
C SER A 120 6.06 -21.66 13.46
N LYS A 121 6.46 -20.39 13.31
CA LYS A 121 5.62 -19.21 13.60
C LYS A 121 4.61 -18.92 12.50
N ILE A 122 4.80 -19.49 11.31
CA ILE A 122 3.92 -19.29 10.17
C ILE A 122 2.76 -20.26 10.29
N TYR A 123 1.58 -19.73 10.58
CA TYR A 123 0.33 -20.50 10.73
C TYR A 123 -0.29 -20.81 9.40
N SER A 124 -0.11 -19.93 8.43
CA SER A 124 -0.57 -20.12 7.07
C SER A 124 0.26 -19.29 6.11
N LEU A 125 0.54 -19.84 4.92
CA LEU A 125 1.23 -19.17 3.82
C LEU A 125 0.41 -19.39 2.54
N TRP A 126 -0.12 -18.31 1.99
CA TRP A 126 -0.76 -18.32 0.68
C TRP A 126 0.16 -17.71 -0.37
N ASP A 127 0.63 -18.52 -1.29
CA ASP A 127 1.45 -18.07 -2.42
C ASP A 127 0.56 -17.92 -3.67
N GLN A 128 0.25 -16.67 -4.03
CA GLN A 128 -0.58 -16.36 -5.20
C GLN A 128 0.13 -16.62 -6.53
N THR A 129 1.44 -16.93 -6.50
CA THR A 129 2.25 -17.14 -7.72
C THR A 129 2.33 -18.60 -8.17
N ILE A 130 1.98 -19.53 -7.27
CA ILE A 130 2.07 -20.98 -7.54
C ILE A 130 0.67 -21.48 -7.92
N GLU A 131 0.55 -22.12 -9.08
CA GLU A 131 -0.70 -22.77 -9.48
C GLU A 131 -1.01 -23.93 -8.53
N GLY A 132 -2.20 -23.93 -7.96
CA GLY A 132 -2.75 -24.98 -7.11
C GLY A 132 -4.09 -25.47 -7.67
N ASP A 133 -4.63 -26.54 -7.07
CA ASP A 133 -5.99 -26.96 -7.39
C ASP A 133 -6.96 -25.92 -6.79
N PRO A 134 -7.83 -25.30 -7.61
CA PRO A 134 -8.82 -24.34 -7.12
C PRO A 134 -9.78 -24.89 -6.05
N GLU A 135 -9.97 -26.21 -6.00
CA GLU A 135 -10.81 -26.85 -4.99
C GLU A 135 -10.11 -26.97 -3.62
N ASP A 136 -8.78 -26.91 -3.61
CA ASP A 136 -7.97 -27.02 -2.40
C ASP A 136 -7.62 -25.65 -1.76
N THR A 137 -8.08 -24.54 -2.36
CA THR A 137 -7.77 -23.18 -1.90
C THR A 137 -9.04 -22.40 -1.55
N PHE A 138 -8.98 -21.62 -0.48
CA PHE A 138 -10.12 -20.81 -0.01
C PHE A 138 -10.65 -19.83 -1.08
N LEU A 139 -9.74 -19.25 -1.87
CA LEU A 139 -10.06 -18.22 -2.88
C LEU A 139 -9.99 -18.73 -4.34
N GLY A 140 -9.80 -20.02 -4.55
CA GLY A 140 -9.86 -20.64 -5.87
C GLY A 140 -8.65 -20.38 -6.76
N TYR A 141 -7.53 -19.89 -6.22
CA TYR A 141 -6.25 -19.74 -6.93
C TYR A 141 -5.07 -19.64 -5.96
N GLY A 142 -3.85 -19.74 -6.50
CA GLY A 142 -2.64 -19.81 -5.68
C GLY A 142 -2.50 -21.17 -4.99
N THR A 143 -1.56 -21.27 -4.11
CA THR A 143 -1.37 -22.47 -3.26
C THR A 143 -1.27 -22.06 -1.80
N GLU A 144 -2.02 -22.74 -0.95
CA GLU A 144 -2.03 -22.52 0.49
C GLU A 144 -1.20 -23.61 1.18
N TYR A 145 -0.38 -23.20 2.14
CA TYR A 145 0.43 -24.09 2.97
C TYR A 145 0.08 -23.87 4.43
N THR A 146 -0.38 -24.94 5.09
CA THR A 146 -0.67 -24.91 6.53
C THR A 146 0.63 -24.97 7.35
N LYS A 147 0.51 -24.67 8.65
CA LYS A 147 1.61 -24.78 9.60
C LYS A 147 2.23 -26.18 9.59
N GLU A 148 1.39 -27.21 9.56
CA GLU A 148 1.80 -28.62 9.57
C GLU A 148 2.62 -28.98 8.32
N GLN A 149 2.20 -28.51 7.14
CA GLN A 149 2.92 -28.72 5.88
C GLN A 149 4.27 -28.01 5.89
N ILE A 150 4.33 -26.78 6.43
CA ILE A 150 5.58 -26.03 6.58
C ILE A 150 6.50 -26.75 7.55
N GLU A 151 6.01 -27.24 8.69
CA GLU A 151 6.80 -28.00 9.67
C GLU A 151 7.29 -29.34 9.11
N GLU A 152 6.48 -30.00 8.27
CA GLU A 152 6.91 -31.21 7.58
C GLU A 152 8.00 -30.92 6.54
N ALA A 153 7.88 -29.79 5.81
CA ALA A 153 8.92 -29.34 4.89
C ALA A 153 10.23 -29.06 5.64
N LEU A 154 10.16 -28.35 6.77
CA LEU A 154 11.33 -28.01 7.59
C LEU A 154 12.08 -29.22 8.17
N LYS A 155 11.43 -30.38 8.29
CA LYS A 155 12.03 -31.66 8.72
C LYS A 155 12.62 -32.45 7.54
N SER A 156 12.37 -32.05 6.31
CA SER A 156 12.83 -32.71 5.08
C SER A 156 14.23 -32.24 4.69
N ASP A 157 15.01 -33.12 4.04
CA ASP A 157 16.29 -32.76 3.42
C ASP A 157 16.09 -31.82 2.19
N VAL A 158 14.88 -31.75 1.66
CA VAL A 158 14.52 -30.97 0.48
C VAL A 158 13.24 -30.13 0.73
N PRO A 159 13.27 -29.17 1.64
CA PRO A 159 12.08 -28.42 2.08
C PRO A 159 11.30 -27.81 0.91
N GLN A 160 12.01 -27.25 -0.05
CA GLN A 160 11.46 -26.58 -1.20
C GLN A 160 10.79 -27.47 -2.25
N GLN A 161 10.90 -28.79 -2.14
CA GLN A 161 10.07 -29.71 -2.92
C GLN A 161 8.67 -29.89 -2.34
N LYS A 162 8.51 -29.65 -1.02
CA LYS A 162 7.23 -29.75 -0.33
C LYS A 162 6.51 -28.39 -0.30
N VAL A 163 7.25 -27.33 0.03
CA VAL A 163 6.77 -25.94 0.06
C VAL A 163 7.68 -25.11 -0.83
N PRO A 164 7.40 -25.00 -2.15
CA PRO A 164 8.26 -24.30 -3.11
C PRO A 164 8.19 -22.78 -3.04
N SER A 165 7.38 -22.24 -2.16
CA SER A 165 7.25 -20.78 -1.97
C SER A 165 8.57 -20.16 -1.49
N LYS A 166 8.96 -19.05 -2.12
CA LYS A 166 10.20 -18.31 -1.86
C LYS A 166 9.96 -16.82 -1.87
N ASP A 167 10.74 -16.11 -1.08
CA ASP A 167 10.86 -14.66 -1.18
C ASP A 167 12.14 -14.32 -1.96
N GLU A 168 12.00 -14.06 -3.25
CA GLU A 168 13.13 -13.71 -4.13
C GLU A 168 13.66 -12.29 -3.84
N SER A 169 12.79 -11.37 -3.47
CA SER A 169 13.10 -9.98 -3.15
C SER A 169 13.77 -9.84 -1.77
N GLY A 170 13.36 -10.66 -0.82
CA GLY A 170 13.76 -10.56 0.58
C GLY A 170 13.12 -9.37 1.31
N HIS A 171 12.12 -8.72 0.71
CA HIS A 171 11.42 -7.61 1.36
C HIS A 171 10.47 -8.14 2.43
N GLY A 172 9.59 -9.08 2.09
CA GLY A 172 8.66 -9.68 3.04
C GLY A 172 9.36 -10.43 4.18
N THR A 173 10.44 -11.18 3.88
CA THR A 173 11.26 -11.85 4.90
C THR A 173 11.83 -10.86 5.90
N PHE A 174 12.35 -9.74 5.41
CA PHE A 174 12.93 -8.70 6.24
C PHE A 174 11.87 -8.09 7.18
N LEU A 175 10.73 -7.69 6.65
CA LEU A 175 9.64 -7.07 7.42
C LEU A 175 9.02 -8.04 8.43
N ALA A 176 8.79 -9.31 8.03
CA ALA A 176 8.34 -10.37 8.94
C ALA A 176 9.30 -10.56 10.12
N GLY A 177 10.59 -10.49 9.84
CA GLY A 177 11.61 -10.58 10.87
C GLY A 177 11.54 -9.43 11.87
N LEU A 178 11.40 -8.20 11.40
CA LEU A 178 11.26 -7.05 12.29
C LEU A 178 10.02 -7.13 13.18
N ILE A 179 8.95 -7.69 12.68
CA ILE A 179 7.72 -7.90 13.43
C ILE A 179 7.91 -9.02 14.45
N ALA A 180 8.25 -10.24 14.00
CA ALA A 180 8.11 -11.49 14.73
C ALA A 180 9.39 -12.34 14.82
N GLY A 181 10.53 -11.82 14.34
CA GLY A 181 11.78 -12.57 14.34
C GLY A 181 12.30 -12.86 15.75
N ASN A 182 12.88 -14.05 15.93
CA ASN A 182 13.55 -14.41 17.19
C ASN A 182 14.74 -13.51 17.46
N GLU A 183 15.10 -13.44 18.74
CA GLU A 183 16.38 -12.90 19.16
C GLU A 183 17.52 -13.77 18.60
N ASP A 184 18.51 -13.11 18.00
CA ASP A 184 19.76 -13.70 17.53
C ASP A 184 20.93 -13.04 18.27
N ASN A 185 21.51 -13.78 19.19
CA ASN A 185 22.60 -13.30 20.03
C ASN A 185 23.91 -13.05 19.25
N GLU A 186 24.10 -13.66 18.08
CA GLU A 186 25.32 -13.46 17.28
C GLU A 186 25.28 -12.10 16.57
N THR A 187 24.11 -11.71 16.07
CA THR A 187 23.92 -10.44 15.33
C THR A 187 23.39 -9.31 16.20
N GLY A 188 22.86 -9.63 17.39
CA GLY A 188 22.18 -8.67 18.28
C GLY A 188 20.78 -8.27 17.78
N PHE A 189 20.20 -9.03 16.85
CA PHE A 189 18.87 -8.79 16.32
C PHE A 189 17.78 -9.34 17.22
N SER A 190 16.64 -8.65 17.29
CA SER A 190 15.38 -9.16 17.83
C SER A 190 14.20 -8.46 17.16
N GLY A 191 13.18 -9.20 16.74
CA GLY A 191 11.89 -8.63 16.30
C GLY A 191 11.15 -7.94 17.45
N ILE A 192 10.18 -7.09 17.10
CA ILE A 192 9.39 -6.31 18.09
C ILE A 192 8.45 -7.20 18.91
N ALA A 193 7.84 -8.21 18.31
CA ALA A 193 6.88 -9.13 18.94
C ALA A 193 7.24 -10.59 18.62
N PRO A 194 8.35 -11.12 19.18
CA PRO A 194 8.94 -12.39 18.73
C PRO A 194 8.05 -13.62 18.98
N ASN A 195 7.05 -13.54 19.83
CA ASN A 195 6.12 -14.67 20.07
C ASN A 195 4.83 -14.60 19.25
N THR A 196 4.74 -13.62 18.34
CA THR A 196 3.61 -13.47 17.43
C THR A 196 3.59 -14.55 16.35
N GLY A 197 2.40 -15.07 16.04
CA GLY A 197 2.19 -15.94 14.88
C GLY A 197 2.04 -15.13 13.58
N LEU A 198 2.43 -15.72 12.45
CA LEU A 198 2.38 -15.09 11.14
C LEU A 198 1.35 -15.79 10.24
N ILE A 199 0.59 -14.98 9.50
CA ILE A 199 -0.16 -15.38 8.30
C ILE A 199 0.46 -14.58 7.16
N VAL A 200 1.00 -15.27 6.15
CA VAL A 200 1.75 -14.61 5.08
C VAL A 200 1.04 -14.80 3.76
N VAL A 201 0.85 -13.72 3.03
CA VAL A 201 0.40 -13.75 1.64
C VAL A 201 1.53 -13.23 0.75
N LYS A 202 2.03 -14.10 -0.12
CA LYS A 202 2.93 -13.73 -1.20
C LYS A 202 2.10 -13.27 -2.39
N LEU A 203 2.20 -11.99 -2.71
CA LEU A 203 1.48 -11.39 -3.83
C LEU A 203 2.02 -11.87 -5.17
N ARG A 204 1.13 -12.09 -6.11
CA ARG A 204 1.48 -12.25 -7.54
C ARG A 204 1.65 -10.88 -8.20
N LYS A 205 2.43 -10.83 -9.26
CA LYS A 205 2.57 -9.63 -10.09
C LYS A 205 1.24 -9.26 -10.75
N ALA A 206 0.99 -7.96 -10.83
CA ALA A 206 -0.19 -7.43 -11.54
C ALA A 206 -0.21 -7.92 -12.99
N LYS A 207 -1.40 -8.22 -13.50
CA LYS A 207 -1.60 -8.66 -14.88
C LYS A 207 -1.12 -7.59 -15.87
N ASP A 208 -0.62 -7.99 -17.02
CA ASP A 208 0.00 -7.11 -18.01
C ASP A 208 -0.91 -5.96 -18.44
N TYR A 209 -2.21 -6.23 -18.64
CA TYR A 209 -3.17 -5.19 -19.03
C TYR A 209 -3.24 -4.03 -18.03
N LEU A 210 -3.04 -4.32 -16.73
CA LEU A 210 -3.13 -3.31 -15.68
C LEU A 210 -1.86 -2.44 -15.67
N LYS A 211 -0.68 -3.06 -15.86
CA LYS A 211 0.58 -2.33 -16.03
C LYS A 211 0.53 -1.46 -17.28
N GLU A 212 -0.01 -1.99 -18.39
CA GLU A 212 -0.22 -1.24 -19.63
C GLU A 212 -1.18 -0.07 -19.43
N TYR A 213 -2.28 -0.28 -18.69
CA TYR A 213 -3.27 0.78 -18.40
C TYR A 213 -2.65 1.97 -17.65
N TYR A 214 -1.76 1.70 -16.70
CA TYR A 214 -1.05 2.73 -15.94
C TYR A 214 0.30 3.14 -16.56
N CYS A 215 0.65 2.62 -17.75
CA CYS A 215 1.91 2.86 -18.46
C CYS A 215 3.14 2.52 -17.62
N ILE A 216 3.07 1.47 -16.77
CA ILE A 216 4.18 0.98 -15.97
C ILE A 216 5.08 0.10 -16.83
N ASP A 217 6.39 0.40 -16.85
CA ASP A 217 7.40 -0.41 -17.55
C ASP A 217 7.33 -1.87 -17.06
N PRO A 218 7.26 -2.88 -17.98
CA PRO A 218 7.23 -4.29 -17.62
C PRO A 218 8.35 -4.75 -16.68
N LYS A 219 9.49 -4.07 -16.65
CA LYS A 219 10.60 -4.38 -15.73
C LYS A 219 10.28 -4.14 -14.25
N TYR A 220 9.36 -3.22 -13.94
CA TYR A 220 8.97 -2.93 -12.56
C TYR A 220 7.98 -3.95 -12.02
N GLU A 221 8.13 -4.29 -10.74
CA GLU A 221 7.18 -5.14 -10.03
C GLU A 221 6.02 -4.31 -9.50
N ALA A 222 4.82 -4.65 -9.92
CA ALA A 222 3.59 -4.04 -9.47
C ALA A 222 2.61 -5.13 -9.01
N TYR A 223 1.76 -4.80 -8.06
CA TYR A 223 0.76 -5.69 -7.47
C TYR A 223 -0.63 -5.08 -7.63
N ALA A 224 -1.63 -5.91 -7.93
CA ALA A 224 -2.99 -5.45 -8.17
C ALA A 224 -3.72 -5.20 -6.84
N GLU A 225 -4.49 -4.11 -6.77
CA GLU A 225 -5.35 -3.79 -5.63
C GLU A 225 -6.31 -4.95 -5.29
N THR A 226 -6.82 -5.66 -6.31
CA THR A 226 -7.67 -6.84 -6.16
C THR A 226 -7.00 -7.97 -5.39
N ASP A 227 -5.73 -8.28 -5.71
CA ASP A 227 -4.97 -9.32 -5.04
C ASP A 227 -4.67 -8.95 -3.57
N ILE A 228 -4.47 -7.64 -3.30
CA ILE A 228 -4.30 -7.12 -1.94
C ILE A 228 -5.61 -7.25 -1.15
N MET A 229 -6.75 -6.90 -1.75
CA MET A 229 -8.06 -7.05 -1.09
C MET A 229 -8.37 -8.51 -0.77
N LEU A 230 -8.07 -9.43 -1.69
CA LEU A 230 -8.21 -10.88 -1.46
C LEU A 230 -7.21 -11.36 -0.38
N ALA A 231 -6.01 -10.82 -0.34
CA ALA A 231 -5.04 -11.13 0.72
C ALA A 231 -5.55 -10.74 2.11
N VAL A 232 -6.16 -9.57 2.23
CA VAL A 232 -6.81 -9.13 3.49
C VAL A 232 -7.94 -10.08 3.86
N HIS A 233 -8.78 -10.46 2.89
CA HIS A 233 -9.88 -11.40 3.12
C HIS A 233 -9.39 -12.78 3.59
N TYR A 234 -8.32 -13.28 2.98
CA TYR A 234 -7.66 -14.52 3.39
C TYR A 234 -7.12 -14.46 4.83
N ILE A 235 -6.44 -13.37 5.16
CA ILE A 235 -5.89 -13.14 6.51
C ILE A 235 -7.00 -13.12 7.56
N ASP A 236 -8.10 -12.41 7.29
CA ASP A 236 -9.26 -12.38 8.16
C ASP A 236 -9.84 -13.79 8.37
N HIS A 237 -10.02 -14.54 7.29
CA HIS A 237 -10.54 -15.92 7.35
C HIS A 237 -9.71 -16.83 8.26
N ILE A 238 -8.39 -16.82 8.09
CA ILE A 238 -7.49 -17.64 8.93
C ILE A 238 -7.49 -17.15 10.38
N ALA A 239 -7.51 -15.84 10.62
CA ALA A 239 -7.55 -15.28 11.98
C ALA A 239 -8.86 -15.63 12.69
N GLU A 240 -9.98 -15.63 11.99
CA GLU A 240 -11.30 -16.06 12.50
C GLU A 240 -11.29 -17.55 12.84
N GLN A 241 -10.75 -18.41 11.98
CA GLN A 241 -10.60 -19.84 12.27
C GLN A 241 -9.77 -20.11 13.53
N LEU A 242 -8.69 -19.35 13.70
CA LEU A 242 -7.80 -19.45 14.86
C LEU A 242 -8.33 -18.73 16.11
N GLN A 243 -9.39 -17.93 15.98
CA GLN A 243 -10.01 -17.12 17.04
C GLN A 243 -9.00 -16.24 17.79
N ARG A 244 -8.10 -15.58 17.07
CA ARG A 244 -7.02 -14.75 17.63
C ARG A 244 -7.10 -13.32 17.12
N PRO A 245 -6.71 -12.34 17.97
CA PRO A 245 -6.54 -10.96 17.51
C PRO A 245 -5.45 -10.87 16.45
N ILE A 246 -5.62 -9.91 15.52
CA ILE A 246 -4.77 -9.81 14.33
C ILE A 246 -4.31 -8.38 14.06
N VAL A 247 -3.05 -8.23 13.67
CA VAL A 247 -2.53 -7.05 12.98
C VAL A 247 -2.49 -7.34 11.48
N ILE A 248 -3.10 -6.50 10.67
CA ILE A 248 -2.97 -6.54 9.20
C ILE A 248 -1.94 -5.48 8.82
N PHE A 249 -0.84 -5.90 8.22
CA PHE A 249 0.26 -5.02 7.84
C PHE A 249 0.45 -4.98 6.33
N LEU A 250 0.51 -3.75 5.79
CA LEU A 250 0.80 -3.46 4.38
C LEU A 250 2.06 -2.59 4.29
N GLY A 251 3.16 -3.17 3.79
CA GLY A 251 4.42 -2.50 3.49
C GLY A 251 4.51 -1.94 2.07
N ILE A 252 3.37 -1.83 1.36
CA ILE A 252 3.26 -1.43 -0.05
C ILE A 252 2.30 -0.25 -0.21
N GLY A 253 2.43 0.49 -1.31
CA GLY A 253 1.58 1.65 -1.55
C GLY A 253 1.61 2.17 -2.98
N THR A 254 0.76 3.17 -3.27
CA THR A 254 0.63 3.81 -4.59
C THR A 254 0.31 5.30 -4.49
N ASN A 255 0.77 6.08 -5.49
CA ASN A 255 0.33 7.47 -5.71
C ASN A 255 -0.90 7.58 -6.63
N LEU A 256 -1.34 6.48 -7.22
CA LEU A 256 -2.48 6.43 -8.15
C LEU A 256 -3.79 6.33 -7.36
N ALA A 257 -4.19 7.42 -6.70
CA ALA A 257 -5.36 7.48 -5.83
C ALA A 257 -5.79 8.92 -5.52
N SER A 258 -6.98 9.08 -4.94
CA SER A 258 -7.53 10.39 -4.54
C SER A 258 -6.74 11.12 -3.45
N HIS A 259 -5.82 10.46 -2.78
CA HIS A 259 -5.13 10.94 -1.55
C HIS A 259 -6.08 11.40 -0.41
N LEU A 260 -7.37 11.05 -0.51
CA LEU A 260 -8.38 11.30 0.52
C LEU A 260 -8.68 10.05 1.38
N GLY A 261 -8.07 8.91 1.07
CA GLY A 261 -8.33 7.65 1.76
C GLY A 261 -9.75 7.13 1.50
N THR A 262 -10.24 7.26 0.28
CA THR A 262 -11.63 6.92 -0.11
C THR A 262 -11.73 5.87 -1.19
N GLY A 263 -10.61 5.31 -1.67
CA GLY A 263 -10.59 4.23 -2.66
C GLY A 263 -11.16 2.92 -2.11
N PRO A 264 -11.42 1.92 -2.97
CA PRO A 264 -11.98 0.64 -2.55
C PRO A 264 -11.18 -0.05 -1.44
N LEU A 265 -9.86 -0.18 -1.61
CA LEU A 265 -8.99 -0.75 -0.59
C LEU A 265 -9.01 0.08 0.72
N ASP A 266 -8.99 1.42 0.61
CA ASP A 266 -9.05 2.32 1.76
C ASP A 266 -10.31 2.08 2.60
N GLN A 267 -11.46 1.95 1.94
CA GLN A 267 -12.75 1.73 2.57
C GLN A 267 -12.85 0.31 3.15
N TYR A 268 -12.33 -0.70 2.44
CA TYR A 268 -12.29 -2.07 2.93
C TYR A 268 -11.45 -2.17 4.20
N LEU A 269 -10.22 -1.64 4.19
CA LEU A 269 -9.34 -1.61 5.36
C LEU A 269 -9.94 -0.78 6.52
N SER A 270 -10.64 0.33 6.21
CA SER A 270 -11.36 1.11 7.21
C SER A 270 -12.42 0.30 7.93
N GLY A 271 -13.15 -0.56 7.20
CA GLY A 271 -14.10 -1.50 7.79
C GLY A 271 -13.40 -2.47 8.76
N ARG A 272 -12.24 -3.02 8.38
CA ARG A 272 -11.45 -3.90 9.25
C ARG A 272 -10.92 -3.16 10.48
N ALA A 273 -10.43 -1.94 10.30
CA ALA A 273 -9.88 -1.11 11.40
C ALA A 273 -10.87 -0.83 12.54
N MET A 274 -12.16 -0.89 12.27
CA MET A 274 -13.21 -0.70 13.29
C MET A 274 -13.47 -1.97 14.12
N LEU A 275 -13.07 -3.14 13.66
CA LEU A 275 -13.35 -4.40 14.33
C LEU A 275 -12.50 -4.54 15.60
N ARG A 276 -13.13 -5.10 16.65
CA ARG A 276 -12.45 -5.44 17.90
C ARG A 276 -11.37 -6.48 17.65
N GLY A 277 -10.19 -6.28 18.25
CA GLY A 277 -9.07 -7.21 18.13
C GLY A 277 -8.35 -7.14 16.78
N VAL A 278 -8.68 -6.15 15.95
CA VAL A 278 -8.00 -5.91 14.66
C VAL A 278 -7.24 -4.60 14.71
N ALA A 279 -5.98 -4.64 14.27
CA ALA A 279 -5.16 -3.46 14.02
C ALA A 279 -4.72 -3.45 12.55
N VAL A 280 -4.90 -2.32 11.86
CA VAL A 280 -4.43 -2.15 10.48
C VAL A 280 -3.32 -1.10 10.47
N VAL A 281 -2.14 -1.52 10.00
CA VAL A 281 -0.91 -0.70 9.98
C VAL A 281 -0.40 -0.58 8.54
N THR A 282 -0.06 0.64 8.16
CA THR A 282 0.45 0.98 6.82
C THR A 282 1.68 1.88 6.93
N SER A 283 2.48 1.89 5.88
CA SER A 283 3.68 2.71 5.77
C SER A 283 3.39 4.00 5.01
N ALA A 284 3.97 5.14 5.44
CA ALA A 284 3.68 6.45 4.85
C ALA A 284 4.07 6.58 3.36
N GLY A 285 5.08 5.84 2.91
CA GLY A 285 5.66 5.93 1.58
C GLY A 285 7.03 6.63 1.56
N ASN A 286 7.75 6.47 0.45
CA ASN A 286 9.11 7.00 0.29
C ASN A 286 9.18 8.13 -0.77
N GLU A 287 8.12 8.91 -0.89
CA GLU A 287 7.94 9.94 -1.94
C GLU A 287 8.28 11.37 -1.45
N GLY A 288 8.82 11.52 -0.23
CA GLY A 288 9.06 12.84 0.38
C GLY A 288 9.97 13.77 -0.41
N GLN A 289 10.91 13.22 -1.18
CA GLN A 289 11.81 13.98 -2.06
C GLN A 289 11.81 13.51 -3.53
N ALA A 290 10.90 12.61 -3.89
CA ALA A 290 10.79 12.08 -5.24
C ALA A 290 10.36 13.13 -6.28
N ARG A 291 9.81 14.28 -5.84
CA ARG A 291 9.29 15.34 -6.71
C ARG A 291 8.09 14.89 -7.57
N HIS A 292 7.30 13.96 -7.04
CA HIS A 292 6.16 13.37 -7.73
C HIS A 292 4.82 14.01 -7.34
N HIS A 293 4.84 15.08 -6.56
CA HIS A 293 3.65 15.85 -6.22
C HIS A 293 3.80 17.34 -6.55
N TYR A 294 2.78 17.90 -7.20
CA TYR A 294 2.60 19.31 -7.44
C TYR A 294 1.27 19.76 -6.86
N SER A 295 1.25 20.87 -6.13
CA SER A 295 0.03 21.52 -5.64
C SER A 295 -0.04 22.94 -6.17
N GLY A 296 -1.17 23.33 -6.75
CA GLY A 296 -1.35 24.64 -7.36
C GLY A 296 -2.76 25.17 -7.26
N GLN A 297 -2.93 26.39 -7.78
CA GLN A 297 -4.22 27.07 -7.85
C GLN A 297 -4.36 27.77 -9.19
N VAL A 298 -5.51 27.62 -9.83
CA VAL A 298 -5.84 28.42 -11.02
C VAL A 298 -6.15 29.85 -10.59
N SER A 299 -5.46 30.82 -11.18
CA SER A 299 -5.64 32.25 -10.92
C SER A 299 -6.49 32.91 -12.02
N GLN A 300 -6.16 34.14 -12.42
CA GLN A 300 -6.76 34.80 -13.58
C GLN A 300 -6.31 34.19 -14.93
N ASN A 301 -5.09 33.58 -14.92
CA ASN A 301 -4.54 32.86 -16.07
C ASN A 301 -4.51 31.36 -15.71
N ASP A 302 -4.38 30.53 -16.76
CA ASP A 302 -4.15 29.11 -16.60
C ASP A 302 -2.89 28.84 -15.75
N ALA A 303 -2.95 27.87 -14.84
CA ALA A 303 -1.78 27.46 -14.09
C ALA A 303 -0.89 26.60 -14.99
N LYS A 304 0.41 26.92 -15.05
CA LYS A 304 1.40 26.16 -15.82
C LYS A 304 2.15 25.21 -14.89
N VAL A 305 2.16 23.94 -15.22
CA VAL A 305 2.90 22.90 -14.51
C VAL A 305 3.92 22.28 -15.46
N GLU A 306 5.19 22.21 -15.05
CA GLU A 306 6.29 21.71 -15.86
C GLU A 306 6.73 20.35 -15.34
N VAL A 307 6.70 19.36 -16.26
CA VAL A 307 7.15 17.99 -16.01
C VAL A 307 8.40 17.74 -16.84
N LYS A 308 9.52 17.47 -16.18
CA LYS A 308 10.70 16.94 -16.86
C LYS A 308 10.49 15.44 -17.10
N VAL A 309 10.65 15.00 -18.33
CA VAL A 309 10.65 13.58 -18.72
C VAL A 309 12.06 13.17 -19.06
N GLY A 310 12.53 12.06 -18.44
CA GLY A 310 13.85 11.50 -18.64
C GLY A 310 14.04 10.81 -20.00
N GLU A 311 15.28 10.58 -20.41
CA GLU A 311 15.60 9.99 -21.73
C GLU A 311 15.15 8.52 -21.87
N SER A 312 15.07 7.78 -20.77
CA SER A 312 14.71 6.36 -20.74
C SER A 312 13.29 6.11 -20.24
N GLU A 313 12.42 7.13 -20.23
CA GLU A 313 11.06 6.97 -19.72
C GLU A 313 10.22 6.10 -20.67
N TYR A 314 9.69 5.00 -20.12
CA TYR A 314 8.80 4.10 -20.86
C TYR A 314 7.40 4.69 -21.04
N GLY A 315 6.90 5.30 -19.98
CA GLY A 315 5.57 5.88 -19.89
C GLY A 315 5.14 6.06 -18.44
N PHE A 316 4.09 6.83 -18.24
CA PHE A 316 3.50 7.03 -16.92
C PHE A 316 2.04 7.50 -17.00
N ALA A 317 1.29 7.20 -15.94
CA ALA A 317 0.00 7.83 -15.69
C ALA A 317 0.18 8.97 -14.68
N MET A 318 -0.38 10.14 -14.97
CA MET A 318 -0.42 11.30 -14.07
C MET A 318 -1.87 11.64 -13.76
N GLU A 319 -2.18 11.88 -12.50
CA GLU A 319 -3.52 12.22 -12.05
C GLU A 319 -3.60 13.67 -11.57
N LEU A 320 -4.58 14.43 -12.10
CA LEU A 320 -4.97 15.73 -11.59
C LEU A 320 -6.24 15.57 -10.76
N TRP A 321 -6.18 15.91 -9.49
CA TRP A 321 -7.32 15.94 -8.59
C TRP A 321 -7.69 17.37 -8.22
N GLY A 322 -8.91 17.74 -8.50
CA GLY A 322 -9.44 19.06 -8.20
C GLY A 322 -10.38 19.07 -7.00
N LEU A 323 -11.04 20.20 -6.79
CA LEU A 323 -12.05 20.37 -5.75
C LEU A 323 -13.42 20.65 -6.38
N ALA A 324 -14.42 19.88 -5.95
CA ALA A 324 -15.80 20.17 -6.31
C ALA A 324 -16.23 21.53 -5.73
N PRO A 325 -17.11 22.29 -6.43
CA PRO A 325 -17.83 21.94 -7.63
C PRO A 325 -17.12 22.33 -8.94
N ASN A 326 -15.83 22.74 -8.93
CA ASN A 326 -15.13 23.17 -10.13
C ASN A 326 -14.99 22.06 -11.15
N ARG A 327 -14.95 22.45 -12.43
CA ARG A 327 -14.52 21.60 -13.53
C ARG A 327 -13.17 22.09 -14.01
N TYR A 328 -12.22 21.15 -14.09
CA TYR A 328 -10.87 21.43 -14.55
C TYR A 328 -10.69 20.99 -16.00
N TYR A 329 -9.78 21.67 -16.69
CA TYR A 329 -9.42 21.42 -18.08
C TYR A 329 -7.92 21.46 -18.21
N VAL A 330 -7.37 20.69 -19.14
CA VAL A 330 -5.93 20.70 -19.43
C VAL A 330 -5.66 21.00 -20.90
N ASP A 331 -4.55 21.74 -21.15
CA ASP A 331 -3.89 21.86 -22.44
C ASP A 331 -2.44 21.41 -22.26
N ILE A 332 -1.96 20.51 -23.09
CA ILE A 332 -0.65 19.88 -22.92
C ILE A 332 0.24 20.25 -24.08
N GLU A 333 1.42 20.80 -23.76
CA GLU A 333 2.42 21.19 -24.73
C GLU A 333 3.65 20.28 -24.62
N SER A 334 4.03 19.73 -25.75
CA SER A 334 5.21 18.85 -25.87
C SER A 334 6.52 19.66 -25.86
N PRO A 335 7.68 18.99 -25.69
CA PRO A 335 8.99 19.64 -25.75
C PRO A 335 9.26 20.38 -27.08
N SER A 336 8.64 19.98 -28.20
CA SER A 336 8.75 20.68 -29.49
C SER A 336 7.77 21.87 -29.65
N GLY A 337 6.89 22.10 -28.66
CA GLY A 337 5.90 23.18 -28.67
C GLY A 337 4.56 22.83 -29.35
N GLN A 338 4.34 21.54 -29.68
CA GLN A 338 3.02 21.10 -30.16
C GLN A 338 2.03 21.09 -28.99
N LYS A 339 0.84 21.68 -29.17
CA LYS A 339 -0.22 21.73 -28.14
C LYS A 339 -1.41 20.87 -28.51
N THR A 340 -2.06 20.32 -27.47
CA THR A 340 -3.33 19.60 -27.65
C THR A 340 -4.51 20.52 -27.92
N GLY A 341 -4.39 21.79 -27.55
CA GLY A 341 -5.50 22.68 -27.28
C GLY A 341 -6.27 22.25 -26.02
N ARG A 342 -7.13 23.15 -25.54
CA ARG A 342 -7.94 22.89 -24.34
C ARG A 342 -8.79 21.65 -24.54
N ILE A 343 -8.48 20.59 -23.77
CA ILE A 343 -9.25 19.37 -23.76
C ILE A 343 -10.43 19.58 -22.82
N GLN A 344 -11.64 19.45 -23.35
CA GLN A 344 -12.88 19.54 -22.57
C GLN A 344 -13.45 18.16 -22.36
N GLY A 345 -13.75 17.82 -21.11
CA GLY A 345 -14.51 16.63 -20.77
C GLY A 345 -16.02 16.90 -20.70
N GLY A 346 -16.82 15.90 -21.05
CA GLY A 346 -18.23 15.85 -20.66
C GLY A 346 -18.36 15.38 -19.19
N LEU A 347 -19.44 14.65 -18.85
CA LEU A 347 -19.57 13.99 -17.53
C LEU A 347 -18.49 12.91 -17.34
N SER A 348 -18.16 12.20 -18.41
CA SER A 348 -17.02 11.28 -18.55
C SER A 348 -16.60 11.23 -20.01
N GLY A 349 -15.36 10.89 -20.31
CA GLY A 349 -14.89 10.72 -21.68
C GLY A 349 -13.38 10.59 -21.80
N GLN A 350 -12.97 10.09 -22.96
CA GLN A 350 -11.56 9.91 -23.31
C GLN A 350 -11.19 10.73 -24.53
N ARG A 351 -9.99 11.29 -24.54
CA ARG A 351 -9.36 11.98 -25.66
C ARG A 351 -8.02 11.34 -25.98
N TYR A 352 -7.84 10.95 -27.23
CA TYR A 352 -6.58 10.44 -27.76
C TYR A 352 -5.87 11.55 -28.53
N VAL A 353 -4.61 11.81 -28.23
CA VAL A 353 -3.74 12.75 -28.92
C VAL A 353 -2.44 12.07 -29.28
N THR A 354 -1.96 12.29 -30.50
CA THR A 354 -0.63 11.84 -30.92
C THR A 354 0.23 13.04 -31.27
N PHE A 355 1.35 13.19 -30.56
CA PHE A 355 2.37 14.18 -30.88
C PHE A 355 3.27 13.58 -31.97
N LEU A 356 3.14 14.11 -33.18
CA LEU A 356 3.73 13.48 -34.36
C LEU A 356 5.27 13.53 -34.38
N LEU A 357 5.85 14.63 -33.89
CA LEU A 357 7.30 14.81 -33.87
C LEU A 357 7.93 13.92 -32.79
N GLU A 358 7.34 13.88 -31.62
CA GLU A 358 7.79 13.09 -30.46
C GLU A 358 7.44 11.61 -30.58
N LYS A 359 6.48 11.25 -31.43
CA LYS A 359 5.86 9.91 -31.50
C LYS A 359 5.22 9.48 -30.16
N THR A 360 4.91 10.44 -29.32
CA THR A 360 4.26 10.23 -28.03
C THR A 360 2.75 10.12 -28.23
N ARG A 361 2.15 9.11 -27.61
CA ARG A 361 0.70 8.98 -27.53
C ARG A 361 0.23 9.36 -26.14
N LEU A 362 -0.74 10.29 -26.09
CA LEU A 362 -1.37 10.75 -24.87
C LEU A 362 -2.84 10.32 -24.84
N ILE A 363 -3.27 9.76 -23.73
CA ILE A 363 -4.67 9.44 -23.46
C ILE A 363 -5.09 10.27 -22.25
N VAL A 364 -6.10 11.13 -22.43
CA VAL A 364 -6.65 11.94 -21.34
C VAL A 364 -8.06 11.48 -21.05
N GLU A 365 -8.32 11.14 -19.82
CA GLU A 365 -9.60 10.62 -19.32
C GLU A 365 -10.15 11.57 -18.26
N TYR A 366 -11.44 11.87 -18.36
CA TYR A 366 -12.13 12.81 -17.50
C TYR A 366 -13.21 12.11 -16.69
N PHE A 367 -13.22 12.39 -15.39
CA PHE A 367 -14.30 12.07 -14.49
C PHE A 367 -14.68 13.34 -13.73
N THR A 368 -15.85 13.90 -14.07
CA THR A 368 -16.32 15.16 -13.45
C THR A 368 -16.53 15.00 -11.95
N VAL A 369 -16.92 13.81 -11.52
CA VAL A 369 -17.02 13.42 -10.11
C VAL A 369 -16.57 11.97 -10.01
N ASP A 370 -15.44 11.73 -9.33
CA ASP A 370 -15.13 10.40 -8.84
C ASP A 370 -16.09 10.05 -7.72
N THR A 371 -16.75 8.90 -7.81
CA THR A 371 -17.82 8.52 -6.89
C THR A 371 -17.34 8.22 -5.48
N SER A 372 -16.07 7.85 -5.32
CA SER A 372 -15.46 7.55 -4.02
C SER A 372 -14.97 8.80 -3.30
N ALA A 373 -14.36 9.73 -4.04
CA ALA A 373 -13.77 10.96 -3.50
C ALA A 373 -14.73 12.15 -3.52
N GLY A 374 -15.80 12.12 -4.34
CA GLY A 374 -16.67 13.26 -4.58
C GLY A 374 -15.95 14.45 -5.27
N ALA A 375 -14.84 14.19 -5.94
CA ALA A 375 -13.94 15.18 -6.52
C ALA A 375 -13.73 14.93 -8.01
N PRO A 376 -13.47 15.97 -8.82
CA PRO A 376 -13.10 15.80 -10.23
C PRO A 376 -11.68 15.23 -10.35
N VAL A 377 -11.50 14.29 -11.28
CA VAL A 377 -10.18 13.75 -11.62
C VAL A 377 -9.96 13.74 -13.14
N ILE A 378 -8.74 14.06 -13.55
CA ILE A 378 -8.25 13.92 -14.92
C ILE A 378 -7.05 13.00 -14.89
N VAL A 379 -7.14 11.87 -15.59
CA VAL A 379 -6.06 10.90 -15.73
C VAL A 379 -5.39 11.09 -17.10
N MET A 380 -4.10 11.38 -17.08
CA MET A 380 -3.28 11.62 -18.26
C MET A 380 -2.24 10.50 -18.39
N ARG A 381 -2.34 9.68 -19.44
CA ARG A 381 -1.42 8.56 -19.69
C ARG A 381 -0.52 8.89 -20.86
N PHE A 382 0.76 8.98 -20.56
CA PHE A 382 1.82 9.24 -21.53
C PHE A 382 2.46 7.92 -21.94
N GLN A 383 2.28 7.53 -23.19
CA GLN A 383 2.88 6.33 -23.78
C GLN A 383 4.06 6.74 -24.66
N ASN A 384 5.25 6.20 -24.40
CA ASN A 384 6.51 6.56 -25.04
C ASN A 384 6.73 8.09 -25.09
N PRO A 385 6.74 8.77 -23.94
CA PRO A 385 6.91 10.21 -23.93
C PRO A 385 8.32 10.61 -24.39
N ALA A 386 8.43 11.57 -25.27
CA ALA A 386 9.73 12.12 -25.64
C ALA A 386 10.39 12.83 -24.44
N PRO A 387 11.71 12.69 -24.27
CA PRO A 387 12.43 13.37 -23.20
C PRO A 387 12.38 14.90 -23.38
N GLY A 388 12.42 15.61 -22.26
CA GLY A 388 12.37 17.06 -22.24
C GLY A 388 11.32 17.62 -21.29
N ILE A 389 10.98 18.88 -21.46
CA ILE A 389 10.00 19.57 -20.60
C ILE A 389 8.63 19.53 -21.27
N TRP A 390 7.68 18.91 -20.61
CA TRP A 390 6.28 18.92 -20.95
C TRP A 390 5.56 19.97 -20.10
N ASN A 391 4.72 20.81 -20.73
CA ASN A 391 3.95 21.84 -20.04
C ASN A 391 2.48 21.43 -19.97
N ILE A 392 1.94 21.40 -18.76
CA ILE A 392 0.53 21.13 -18.50
C ILE A 392 -0.11 22.45 -18.07
N TYR A 393 -0.99 22.99 -18.90
CA TYR A 393 -1.76 24.19 -18.57
C TYR A 393 -3.11 23.76 -17.98
N VAL A 394 -3.35 24.15 -16.74
CA VAL A 394 -4.57 23.80 -16.00
C VAL A 394 -5.46 25.03 -15.92
N SER A 395 -6.69 24.91 -16.39
CA SER A 395 -7.73 25.92 -16.28
C SER A 395 -8.99 25.34 -15.63
N ASP A 396 -9.91 26.17 -15.19
CA ASP A 396 -11.18 25.77 -14.60
C ASP A 396 -12.35 26.64 -15.05
N ASP A 397 -13.55 26.38 -14.53
CA ASP A 397 -14.75 27.17 -14.79
C ASP A 397 -14.97 28.32 -13.79
N GLY A 398 -14.06 28.52 -12.86
CA GLY A 398 -14.05 29.65 -11.93
C GLY A 398 -15.06 29.58 -10.79
N VAL A 399 -15.57 28.39 -10.44
CA VAL A 399 -16.57 28.20 -9.39
C VAL A 399 -15.88 27.65 -8.11
N GLY A 400 -15.96 28.36 -6.98
CA GLY A 400 -15.47 27.88 -5.68
C GLY A 400 -13.95 27.95 -5.49
N ASN A 401 -13.39 27.03 -4.68
CA ASN A 401 -11.95 26.92 -4.45
C ASN A 401 -11.27 26.27 -5.65
N ARG A 402 -10.28 26.95 -6.22
CA ARG A 402 -9.64 26.64 -7.50
C ARG A 402 -8.31 25.91 -7.34
N GLU A 403 -8.06 25.31 -6.15
CA GLU A 403 -6.88 24.48 -5.89
C GLU A 403 -6.98 23.15 -6.60
N PHE A 404 -5.83 22.62 -7.01
CA PHE A 404 -5.69 21.29 -7.57
C PHE A 404 -4.33 20.70 -7.20
N ASP A 405 -4.26 19.39 -7.24
CA ASP A 405 -3.02 18.64 -7.03
C ASP A 405 -2.77 17.72 -8.23
N LEU A 406 -1.49 17.49 -8.56
CA LEU A 406 -1.07 16.48 -9.53
C LEU A 406 -0.09 15.51 -8.88
N TRP A 407 -0.28 14.23 -9.18
CA TRP A 407 0.64 13.17 -8.77
C TRP A 407 1.16 12.39 -9.98
N LEU A 408 2.46 12.16 -9.98
CA LEU A 408 3.13 11.14 -10.78
C LEU A 408 3.10 9.80 -10.02
N PRO A 409 3.37 8.65 -10.69
CA PRO A 409 3.50 7.36 -10.02
C PRO A 409 4.58 7.37 -8.93
N ILE A 410 4.56 6.34 -8.08
CA ILE A 410 5.64 6.13 -7.09
C ILE A 410 6.98 5.88 -7.79
N THR A 411 8.06 6.14 -7.07
CA THR A 411 9.46 6.05 -7.54
C THR A 411 9.77 4.75 -8.30
N ASN A 412 9.19 3.61 -7.88
CA ASN A 412 9.43 2.32 -8.54
C ASN A 412 8.60 2.09 -9.83
N PHE A 413 7.80 3.05 -10.28
CA PHE A 413 6.98 2.93 -11.49
C PHE A 413 7.32 3.96 -12.57
N ILE A 414 8.26 4.83 -12.31
CA ILE A 414 8.67 5.92 -13.18
C ILE A 414 10.20 6.08 -13.12
N SER A 415 10.80 6.67 -14.15
CA SER A 415 12.24 6.98 -14.15
C SER A 415 12.57 8.06 -13.11
N GLU A 416 13.69 7.92 -12.40
CA GLU A 416 14.18 8.93 -11.45
C GLU A 416 14.42 10.30 -12.11
N ASP A 417 14.61 10.35 -13.43
CA ASP A 417 14.77 11.57 -14.20
C ASP A 417 13.44 12.21 -14.63
N THR A 418 12.29 11.60 -14.31
CA THR A 418 10.95 12.11 -14.62
C THR A 418 10.28 12.65 -13.36
N PHE A 419 10.05 13.97 -13.30
CA PHE A 419 9.55 14.65 -12.10
C PHE A 419 8.98 16.05 -12.39
N PHE A 420 8.25 16.64 -11.45
CA PHE A 420 7.83 18.04 -11.52
C PHE A 420 9.01 18.99 -11.25
N LEU A 421 9.21 20.00 -12.10
CA LEU A 421 10.26 21.01 -11.87
C LEU A 421 9.99 21.84 -10.63
N GLU A 422 8.73 22.26 -10.43
CA GLU A 422 8.23 22.82 -9.18
C GLU A 422 7.41 21.74 -8.46
N SER A 423 7.93 21.20 -7.39
CA SER A 423 7.29 20.14 -6.62
C SER A 423 7.11 20.53 -5.17
N THR A 424 6.17 19.89 -4.47
CA THR A 424 6.04 20.01 -3.02
C THR A 424 6.33 18.67 -2.34
N PRO A 425 7.08 18.65 -1.22
CA PRO A 425 7.34 17.43 -0.48
C PRO A 425 6.16 17.01 0.42
N TYR A 426 5.11 17.85 0.50
CA TYR A 426 3.95 17.61 1.35
C TYR A 426 2.82 16.96 0.57
N ASN A 427 1.91 16.27 1.29
CA ASN A 427 0.81 15.47 0.73
C ASN A 427 1.32 14.37 -0.22
N THR A 428 2.46 13.77 0.15
CA THR A 428 3.14 12.69 -0.60
C THR A 428 2.90 11.31 0.00
N LEU A 429 1.99 11.18 0.99
CA LEU A 429 1.62 9.87 1.53
C LEU A 429 0.98 9.02 0.45
N VAL A 430 1.45 7.78 0.35
CA VAL A 430 0.89 6.81 -0.60
C VAL A 430 -0.40 6.18 -0.05
N ALA A 431 -1.35 5.84 -0.91
CA ALA A 431 -2.49 5.04 -0.49
C ALA A 431 -2.02 3.60 -0.13
N PRO A 432 -2.59 2.96 0.93
CA PRO A 432 -3.70 3.40 1.76
C PRO A 432 -3.31 4.20 3.02
N SER A 433 -2.04 4.67 3.16
CA SER A 433 -1.56 5.32 4.39
C SER A 433 -2.19 6.70 4.68
N ASN A 434 -2.80 7.31 3.67
CA ASN A 434 -3.57 8.56 3.78
C ASN A 434 -4.96 8.36 4.40
N THR A 435 -5.38 7.13 4.66
CA THR A 435 -6.68 6.78 5.23
C THR A 435 -6.77 7.11 6.72
N GLY A 436 -7.75 7.91 7.10
CA GLY A 436 -7.86 8.48 8.45
C GLY A 436 -7.97 7.46 9.59
N LEU A 437 -8.61 6.30 9.38
CA LEU A 437 -8.81 5.27 10.41
C LEU A 437 -7.59 4.36 10.62
N LEU A 438 -6.76 4.15 9.62
CA LEU A 438 -5.60 3.26 9.70
C LEU A 438 -4.49 3.87 10.56
N ILE A 439 -3.55 3.05 11.01
CA ILE A 439 -2.28 3.51 11.59
C ILE A 439 -1.29 3.71 10.44
N SER A 440 -0.77 4.94 10.32
CA SER A 440 0.19 5.33 9.29
C SER A 440 1.46 5.85 9.94
N CYS A 441 2.61 5.30 9.55
CA CYS A 441 3.89 5.60 10.16
C CYS A 441 4.88 6.18 9.15
N GLY A 442 5.45 7.36 9.46
CA GLY A 442 6.61 7.93 8.78
C GLY A 442 7.92 7.37 9.34
N SER A 443 9.03 7.72 8.72
CA SER A 443 10.35 7.21 9.04
C SER A 443 11.30 8.28 9.54
N TYR A 444 12.12 7.95 10.56
CA TYR A 444 13.23 8.79 11.00
C TYR A 444 14.50 7.98 11.23
N ASN A 445 15.65 8.66 11.21
CA ASN A 445 16.95 8.08 11.53
C ASN A 445 17.20 8.19 13.04
N SER A 446 17.22 7.05 13.74
CA SER A 446 17.41 7.01 15.19
C SER A 446 18.79 7.45 15.64
N SER A 447 19.83 7.27 14.82
CA SER A 447 21.20 7.67 15.15
C SER A 447 21.40 9.18 15.15
N THR A 448 20.64 9.92 14.31
CA THR A 448 20.78 11.37 14.16
C THR A 448 19.59 12.15 14.72
N GLY A 449 18.46 11.49 14.99
CA GLY A 449 17.20 12.13 15.35
C GLY A 449 16.54 12.93 14.21
N SER A 450 17.03 12.80 12.96
CA SER A 450 16.48 13.50 11.80
C SER A 450 15.38 12.70 11.10
N LEU A 451 14.43 13.39 10.46
CA LEU A 451 13.47 12.76 9.57
C LEU A 451 14.21 12.02 8.44
N ALA A 452 13.77 10.82 8.07
CA ALA A 452 14.31 10.16 6.90
C ALA A 452 13.97 11.00 5.65
N ILE A 453 14.97 11.18 4.78
CA ILE A 453 14.86 12.12 3.66
C ILE A 453 13.71 11.76 2.72
N ASP A 454 13.52 10.46 2.49
CA ASP A 454 12.53 9.90 1.59
C ASP A 454 11.15 9.76 2.25
N SER A 455 11.05 9.87 3.58
CA SER A 455 9.78 9.71 4.27
C SER A 455 8.71 10.63 3.69
N SER A 456 7.61 10.04 3.23
CA SER A 456 6.44 10.78 2.75
C SER A 456 5.85 11.65 3.84
N ARG A 457 5.31 12.81 3.47
CA ARG A 457 4.86 13.87 4.38
C ARG A 457 3.42 14.24 4.13
N GLY A 458 2.71 14.58 5.22
CA GLY A 458 1.30 14.97 5.17
C GLY A 458 1.12 16.46 4.86
N PHE A 459 -0.07 17.02 5.07
CA PHE A 459 -1.29 16.31 5.46
C PHE A 459 -2.14 16.05 4.23
N PRO A 460 -2.79 14.88 4.09
CA PRO A 460 -3.94 14.79 3.21
C PRO A 460 -5.02 15.78 3.67
N ARG A 461 -5.91 16.18 2.77
CA ARG A 461 -6.87 17.28 3.04
C ARG A 461 -7.84 17.00 4.19
N ASN A 462 -8.07 15.73 4.54
CA ASN A 462 -9.10 15.31 5.50
C ASN A 462 -8.57 14.63 6.77
N ALA A 463 -7.26 14.49 6.93
CA ALA A 463 -6.66 13.80 8.08
C ALA A 463 -5.29 14.37 8.45
N VAL A 464 -4.92 14.26 9.72
CA VAL A 464 -3.54 14.43 10.18
C VAL A 464 -2.80 13.10 9.95
N LYS A 465 -1.84 13.12 9.03
CA LYS A 465 -1.00 11.97 8.64
C LYS A 465 0.42 12.44 8.25
N PRO A 466 1.48 11.62 8.49
CA PRO A 466 1.42 10.34 9.21
C PRO A 466 0.90 10.54 10.64
N ASP A 467 0.45 9.46 11.32
CA ASP A 467 0.05 9.57 12.72
C ASP A 467 1.25 9.89 13.62
N PHE A 468 2.37 9.26 13.36
CA PHE A 468 3.65 9.46 14.04
C PHE A 468 4.79 8.90 13.17
N THR A 469 6.02 8.98 13.66
CA THR A 469 7.19 8.38 13.02
C THR A 469 7.78 7.26 13.90
N ALA A 470 8.41 6.28 13.25
CA ALA A 470 9.24 5.27 13.91
C ALA A 470 10.63 5.20 13.24
N PRO A 471 11.62 4.56 13.87
CA PRO A 471 12.91 4.32 13.23
C PRO A 471 12.75 3.60 11.89
N GLY A 472 13.49 4.01 10.89
CA GLY A 472 13.43 3.41 9.56
C GLY A 472 14.65 3.73 8.69
N VAL A 473 15.85 3.89 9.29
CA VAL A 473 17.08 4.15 8.55
C VAL A 473 18.21 3.27 9.08
N GLU A 474 18.83 2.44 8.21
CA GLU A 474 19.94 1.54 8.55
C GLU A 474 19.61 0.41 9.55
N ILE A 475 18.41 -0.31 9.46
CA ILE A 475 17.94 -1.37 10.37
C ILE A 475 18.47 -2.75 10.04
N LEU A 476 18.90 -3.43 11.07
CA LEU A 476 19.26 -4.84 11.03
C LEU A 476 17.99 -5.70 11.00
N GLY A 477 17.94 -6.66 10.10
CA GLY A 477 16.86 -7.64 10.00
C GLY A 477 17.27 -8.89 9.21
N PRO A 478 16.47 -9.96 9.27
CA PRO A 478 16.76 -11.18 8.54
C PRO A 478 16.55 -11.01 7.04
N LEU A 479 17.41 -11.65 6.27
CA LEU A 479 17.38 -11.72 4.81
C LEU A 479 17.28 -13.19 4.38
N PRO A 480 16.76 -13.49 3.18
CA PRO A 480 16.71 -14.87 2.69
C PRO A 480 18.07 -15.59 2.77
N ARG A 481 18.00 -16.91 2.86
CA ARG A 481 19.15 -17.81 3.01
C ARG A 481 19.88 -17.63 4.35
N LYS A 482 19.12 -17.47 5.43
CA LYS A 482 19.62 -17.38 6.82
C LYS A 482 20.67 -16.28 7.02
N ARG A 483 20.54 -15.18 6.32
CA ARG A 483 21.43 -14.01 6.46
C ARG A 483 20.74 -12.92 7.26
N TYR A 484 21.54 -11.97 7.72
CA TYR A 484 21.08 -10.70 8.26
C TYR A 484 21.72 -9.55 7.48
N GLY A 485 21.04 -8.44 7.40
CA GLY A 485 21.54 -7.23 6.72
C GLY A 485 20.74 -6.02 7.11
N ARG A 486 21.14 -4.91 6.55
CA ARG A 486 20.53 -3.62 6.87
C ARG A 486 19.81 -3.05 5.65
N LYS A 487 18.66 -2.41 5.86
CA LYS A 487 17.86 -1.75 4.82
C LYS A 487 17.25 -0.42 5.34
N SER A 488 16.64 0.47 4.51
CA SER A 488 16.05 1.79 4.89
C SER A 488 14.73 2.08 4.17
N GLY A 489 13.77 2.76 4.85
CA GLY A 489 12.48 3.21 4.28
C GLY A 489 11.29 3.17 5.25
N THR A 490 10.12 3.58 4.82
CA THR A 490 8.93 3.65 5.69
C THR A 490 8.25 2.29 5.92
N SER A 491 8.48 1.28 5.06
CA SER A 491 7.93 -0.06 5.26
C SER A 491 8.44 -0.73 6.54
N VAL A 492 9.62 -0.34 7.03
CA VAL A 492 10.12 -0.81 8.32
C VAL A 492 9.59 -0.06 9.50
N SER A 493 9.54 1.24 9.42
CA SER A 493 8.81 2.01 10.41
C SER A 493 7.40 1.44 10.58
N GLY A 494 6.77 1.06 9.46
CA GLY A 494 5.50 0.35 9.43
C GLY A 494 5.57 -1.03 10.10
N ALA A 495 6.57 -1.86 9.77
CA ALA A 495 6.75 -3.20 10.37
C ALA A 495 7.02 -3.12 11.88
N ILE A 496 7.88 -2.20 12.32
CA ILE A 496 8.10 -1.91 13.74
C ILE A 496 6.77 -1.53 14.41
N THR A 497 6.00 -0.64 13.78
CA THR A 497 4.68 -0.22 14.30
C THR A 497 3.68 -1.38 14.33
N ALA A 498 3.72 -2.29 13.36
CA ALA A 498 2.89 -3.50 13.35
C ALA A 498 3.25 -4.45 14.51
N GLY A 499 4.54 -4.61 14.80
CA GLY A 499 4.99 -5.32 15.99
C GLY A 499 4.52 -4.65 17.29
N ILE A 500 4.61 -3.33 17.39
CA ILE A 500 4.09 -2.56 18.52
C ILE A 500 2.56 -2.76 18.66
N ALA A 501 1.82 -2.72 17.55
CA ALA A 501 0.38 -2.99 17.57
C ALA A 501 0.06 -4.42 18.04
N ALA A 502 0.90 -5.41 17.72
CA ALA A 502 0.75 -6.77 18.23
C ALA A 502 0.96 -6.83 19.76
N LEU A 503 1.95 -6.12 20.31
CA LEU A 503 2.13 -6.00 21.77
C LEU A 503 0.93 -5.31 22.44
N MET A 504 0.35 -4.29 21.79
CA MET A 504 -0.85 -3.62 22.29
C MET A 504 -2.09 -4.54 22.27
N LEU A 505 -2.23 -5.39 21.25
CA LEU A 505 -3.29 -6.41 21.21
C LEU A 505 -3.09 -7.51 22.26
N GLU A 506 -1.85 -7.93 22.51
CA GLU A 506 -1.54 -8.84 23.61
C GLU A 506 -1.99 -8.25 24.95
N TRP A 507 -1.56 -7.01 25.25
CA TRP A 507 -1.96 -6.31 26.47
C TRP A 507 -3.49 -6.15 26.58
N GLY A 508 -4.13 -5.70 25.48
CA GLY A 508 -5.56 -5.39 25.48
C GLY A 508 -6.44 -6.63 25.56
N ILE A 509 -6.26 -7.57 24.63
CA ILE A 509 -7.14 -8.74 24.44
C ILE A 509 -6.64 -9.94 25.28
N MET A 510 -5.37 -10.33 25.14
CA MET A 510 -4.88 -11.56 25.77
C MET A 510 -4.76 -11.39 27.27
N GLN A 511 -4.23 -10.26 27.74
CA GLN A 511 -4.15 -9.92 29.18
C GLN A 511 -5.43 -9.25 29.71
N LYS A 512 -6.46 -9.01 28.85
CA LYS A 512 -7.79 -8.50 29.21
C LYS A 512 -7.82 -7.09 29.80
N ASN A 513 -6.84 -6.23 29.47
CA ASN A 513 -6.78 -4.86 29.98
C ASN A 513 -7.71 -3.90 29.21
N ASP A 514 -7.89 -4.11 27.88
CA ASP A 514 -8.85 -3.37 27.04
C ASP A 514 -9.49 -4.31 26.01
N MET A 515 -10.57 -4.94 26.39
CA MET A 515 -11.28 -5.93 25.56
C MET A 515 -12.00 -5.31 24.35
N GLN A 516 -12.01 -3.98 24.22
CA GLN A 516 -12.59 -3.27 23.07
C GLN A 516 -11.52 -2.66 22.16
N ILE A 517 -10.25 -3.01 22.38
CA ILE A 517 -9.13 -2.48 21.61
C ILE A 517 -9.27 -2.80 20.12
N ASN A 518 -9.00 -1.81 19.29
CA ASN A 518 -9.00 -1.89 17.83
C ASN A 518 -7.97 -0.89 17.27
N THR A 519 -7.87 -0.77 15.95
CA THR A 519 -6.94 0.14 15.27
C THR A 519 -7.00 1.56 15.82
N THR A 520 -8.20 2.13 15.94
CA THR A 520 -8.39 3.52 16.39
C THR A 520 -7.94 3.72 17.84
N ARG A 521 -8.21 2.77 18.72
CA ARG A 521 -7.76 2.86 20.12
C ARG A 521 -6.24 2.73 20.22
N ILE A 522 -5.64 1.75 19.53
CA ILE A 522 -4.18 1.59 19.48
C ILE A 522 -3.55 2.89 18.99
N LYS A 523 -4.03 3.43 17.86
CA LYS A 523 -3.55 4.69 17.30
C LYS A 523 -3.59 5.84 18.34
N ASN A 524 -4.73 6.02 19.00
CA ASN A 524 -4.89 7.09 19.99
C ASN A 524 -3.97 6.90 21.21
N TYR A 525 -3.76 5.67 21.67
CA TYR A 525 -2.80 5.38 22.74
C TYR A 525 -1.37 5.73 22.31
N LEU A 526 -0.96 5.30 21.13
CA LEU A 526 0.38 5.57 20.59
C LEU A 526 0.61 7.07 20.34
N ILE A 527 -0.39 7.79 19.82
CA ILE A 527 -0.34 9.26 19.65
C ILE A 527 -0.17 9.96 21.01
N ARG A 528 -0.87 9.49 22.04
CA ARG A 528 -0.78 10.07 23.38
C ARG A 528 0.60 9.89 23.99
N GLY A 529 1.20 8.70 23.84
CA GLY A 529 2.53 8.37 24.35
C GLY A 529 3.69 8.78 23.44
N ALA A 530 3.43 9.34 22.26
CA ALA A 530 4.47 9.72 21.34
C ALA A 530 5.42 10.79 21.93
N ARG A 531 6.73 10.57 21.79
CA ARG A 531 7.76 11.54 22.20
C ARG A 531 7.72 12.76 21.30
N ARG A 532 7.74 13.93 21.89
CA ARG A 532 7.67 15.22 21.20
C ARG A 532 8.89 16.06 21.53
N ASP A 533 9.54 16.55 20.49
CA ASP A 533 10.60 17.54 20.63
C ASP A 533 9.98 18.88 21.05
N PRO A 534 10.40 19.49 22.16
CA PRO A 534 9.82 20.74 22.64
C PRO A 534 10.04 21.93 21.69
N GLU A 535 10.99 21.83 20.77
CA GLU A 535 11.27 22.85 19.77
C GLU A 535 10.35 22.78 18.55
N ARG A 536 9.50 21.75 18.45
CA ARG A 536 8.57 21.54 17.32
C ARG A 536 7.11 21.68 17.73
N ILE A 537 6.30 22.16 16.80
CA ILE A 537 4.85 22.20 16.96
C ILE A 537 4.27 20.87 16.46
N TYR A 538 3.35 20.29 17.22
CA TYR A 538 2.65 19.05 16.88
C TYR A 538 1.13 19.23 16.91
N PRO A 539 0.36 18.53 16.01
CA PRO A 539 0.89 17.69 14.93
C PRO A 539 1.50 18.54 13.81
N ASN A 540 2.47 17.95 13.07
CA ASN A 540 3.01 18.57 11.88
C ASN A 540 3.12 17.56 10.72
N ARG A 541 3.38 18.09 9.52
CA ARG A 541 3.33 17.31 8.26
C ARG A 541 4.42 16.24 8.13
N GLU A 542 5.48 16.33 8.90
CA GLU A 542 6.66 15.48 8.83
C GLU A 542 6.65 14.38 9.89
N TRP A 543 6.33 14.76 11.13
CA TRP A 543 6.41 13.90 12.31
C TRP A 543 5.06 13.43 12.81
N GLY A 544 3.95 13.88 12.20
CA GLY A 544 2.62 13.64 12.74
C GLY A 544 2.52 14.16 14.17
N TYR A 545 2.18 13.29 15.11
CA TYR A 545 2.09 13.61 16.54
C TYR A 545 3.40 13.38 17.34
N GLY A 546 4.48 12.96 16.67
CA GLY A 546 5.80 12.74 17.28
C GLY A 546 6.41 11.39 16.92
N GLN A 547 7.36 10.94 17.71
CA GLN A 547 8.02 9.64 17.58
C GLN A 547 7.30 8.60 18.44
N VAL A 548 6.97 7.44 17.88
CA VAL A 548 6.32 6.37 18.63
C VAL A 548 7.20 5.91 19.79
N ASP A 549 6.59 5.74 20.95
CA ASP A 549 7.22 5.18 22.15
C ASP A 549 6.20 4.34 22.93
N LEU A 550 6.42 3.04 22.95
CA LEU A 550 5.50 2.11 23.60
C LEU A 550 5.55 2.19 25.12
N TYR A 551 6.72 2.48 25.71
CA TYR A 551 6.85 2.61 27.16
C TYR A 551 6.12 3.84 27.68
N GLU A 552 6.33 5.01 27.06
CA GLU A 552 5.61 6.24 27.37
C GLU A 552 4.09 6.07 27.11
N THR A 553 3.71 5.30 26.11
CA THR A 553 2.31 4.95 25.85
C THR A 553 1.68 4.27 27.06
N PHE A 554 2.33 3.24 27.64
CA PHE A 554 1.81 2.54 28.82
C PHE A 554 1.84 3.40 30.08
N LEU A 555 2.81 4.29 30.25
CA LEU A 555 2.79 5.28 31.33
C LEU A 555 1.59 6.23 31.23
N GLY A 556 1.20 6.60 30.01
CA GLY A 556 0.08 7.48 29.74
C GLY A 556 -1.33 6.84 29.82
N ILE A 557 -1.43 5.50 29.83
CA ILE A 557 -2.69 4.75 29.94
C ILE A 557 -3.09 4.54 31.43
N ARG A 558 -2.15 4.63 32.36
CA ARG A 558 -2.35 4.45 33.82
C ARG A 558 -3.22 5.54 34.43
#